data_3c38b30e639c74efc58a34fa10de0fe0
#
_entry.id   3c38b30e639c74efc58a34fa10de0fe0
#
_cell.length_a   1.000
_cell.length_b   1.000
_cell.length_c   1.000
_cell.angle_alpha   90.00
_cell.angle_beta   90.00
_cell.angle_gamma   90.00
#
_symmetry.space_group_name_H-M   'P 1'
#
loop_
_entity.id
_entity.type
_entity.pdbx_description
1 polymer ?
#
loop_
_entity_poly.entity_id
_entity_poly.type
_entity_poly.pdbx_seq_one_letter_code
_entity_poly.pdbx_strand_id
1 'polypeptide(L)'
;MMWENLKHEQKEKYKTLITNFASLSEAFSQKAEAEDSNDRENYVAPIVNSKFQETVFQKAFHAVGEDIANTSYDASLVVDEQHKYLVGIKSFGLDSGDQKIAQFKKDSQSWNELLSEIRFHADISPDKETADKENDARYEKLAREIATLRNQRIESSKALIKGFHSDAGHVEAVYHVLMPTSKGHKPQIHVGETTYLPVDLDHLKILGSTTKNNPTNFRFTDGHHDYKYTAADSQLHMTFRNKEIVVDTWDVNYVEDPFYLFEHLHLLTSEKSDSEILETVSWVITDKHGNVEENSGFNAFNGGSKLAKKDRLPRILKIQDKFKDSLAPEELAFVTFSLEEILLKKWSTKEEKAQMKAIREDLIRFVHETGNEKLVKEIEQLVYRPVSEVYIPLPDSKHFHEERPDFFGKGIGRFEPGTSKLGLPKEERTFKLRFLSSGDVITAYINQEAGKAIQSTDKQEILGNWILRGVFQLKDREILTGKKLSQLEINGIRLSKFKNGEIGIDFIWIDVDNPPADAIGWVANSSSST
;
A
#
# COMPACT_ATOMS: atom_id res chain seq x y z
N MET A 1 -2.61 -0.03 24.48
CA MET A 1 -1.45 0.06 23.56
C MET A 1 -1.06 -1.34 23.11
N MET A 2 -0.43 -1.50 21.93
CA MET A 2 -0.04 -2.81 21.39
C MET A 2 0.86 -3.58 22.37
N TRP A 3 1.91 -2.92 22.89
CA TRP A 3 2.88 -3.55 23.79
C TRP A 3 2.23 -4.24 25.00
N GLU A 4 1.20 -3.66 25.58
CA GLU A 4 0.46 -4.25 26.72
C GLU A 4 -0.25 -5.55 26.33
N ASN A 5 -0.78 -5.64 25.11
CA ASN A 5 -1.55 -6.78 24.64
C ASN A 5 -0.68 -7.96 24.18
N LEU A 6 0.65 -7.77 24.07
CA LEU A 6 1.56 -8.84 23.66
C LEU A 6 1.81 -9.83 24.80
N LYS A 7 1.94 -11.11 24.47
CA LYS A 7 2.23 -12.18 25.45
C LYS A 7 3.61 -11.99 26.07
N HIS A 8 3.70 -12.21 27.36
CA HIS A 8 4.96 -12.05 28.12
C HIS A 8 6.11 -12.88 27.52
N GLU A 9 5.86 -14.14 27.19
CA GLU A 9 6.86 -15.03 26.57
C GLU A 9 7.42 -14.46 25.26
N GLN A 10 6.57 -13.87 24.43
CA GLN A 10 6.99 -13.24 23.17
C GLN A 10 7.84 -11.99 23.43
N LYS A 11 7.47 -11.16 24.42
CA LYS A 11 8.26 -10.00 24.84
C LYS A 11 9.63 -10.41 25.35
N GLU A 12 9.72 -11.44 26.18
CA GLU A 12 11.00 -11.95 26.69
C GLU A 12 11.87 -12.52 25.57
N LYS A 13 11.28 -13.24 24.62
CA LYS A 13 11.99 -13.70 23.43
C LYS A 13 12.55 -12.54 22.60
N TYR A 14 11.72 -11.51 22.37
CA TYR A 14 12.13 -10.31 21.63
C TYR A 14 13.26 -9.59 22.35
N LYS A 15 13.10 -9.30 23.65
CA LYS A 15 14.13 -8.71 24.51
C LYS A 15 15.44 -9.48 24.45
N THR A 16 15.41 -10.80 24.67
CA THR A 16 16.59 -11.66 24.64
C THR A 16 17.34 -11.55 23.31
N LEU A 17 16.65 -11.60 22.18
CA LEU A 17 17.29 -11.53 20.86
C LEU A 17 17.92 -10.14 20.60
N ILE A 18 17.23 -9.07 20.97
CA ILE A 18 17.72 -7.70 20.80
C ILE A 18 18.90 -7.42 21.75
N THR A 19 18.80 -7.77 23.05
CA THR A 19 19.87 -7.52 24.01
C THR A 19 21.10 -8.39 23.74
N ASN A 20 20.94 -9.62 23.27
CA ASN A 20 22.04 -10.48 22.86
C ASN A 20 22.79 -9.90 21.64
N PHE A 21 22.06 -9.33 20.66
CA PHE A 21 22.72 -8.63 19.56
C PHE A 21 23.46 -7.38 20.07
N ALA A 22 22.81 -6.58 20.89
CA ALA A 22 23.40 -5.37 21.46
C ALA A 22 24.58 -5.67 22.41
N SER A 23 24.65 -6.86 23.02
CA SER A 23 25.78 -7.26 23.86
C SER A 23 27.11 -7.37 23.10
N LEU A 24 27.03 -7.45 21.76
CA LEU A 24 28.21 -7.47 20.86
C LEU A 24 28.66 -6.05 20.45
N SER A 25 28.09 -4.98 20.99
CA SER A 25 28.32 -3.60 20.52
C SER A 25 29.79 -3.18 20.60
N GLU A 26 30.55 -3.73 21.53
CA GLU A 26 31.97 -3.44 21.64
C GLU A 26 32.81 -3.94 20.43
N ALA A 27 32.36 -5.02 19.75
CA ALA A 27 33.01 -5.49 18.53
C ALA A 27 32.83 -4.52 17.34
N PHE A 28 31.81 -3.72 17.37
CA PHE A 28 31.48 -2.77 16.29
C PHE A 28 31.87 -1.33 16.62
N SER A 29 32.36 -1.08 17.84
CA SER A 29 32.88 0.22 18.24
C SER A 29 34.34 0.33 17.88
N GLN A 30 34.74 1.39 17.15
CA GLN A 30 36.14 1.73 17.11
C GLN A 30 36.55 2.22 18.51
N LYS A 31 37.10 1.35 19.35
CA LYS A 31 37.87 1.80 20.51
C LYS A 31 39.06 2.56 19.96
N ALA A 32 39.05 3.89 20.07
CA ALA A 32 40.32 4.61 20.08
C ALA A 32 41.16 3.97 21.18
N GLU A 33 42.38 3.52 20.85
CA GLU A 33 43.34 2.99 21.78
C GLU A 33 43.48 3.93 22.98
N ALA A 34 42.82 3.61 24.06
CA ALA A 34 42.99 4.18 25.36
C ALA A 34 43.25 3.00 26.29
N GLU A 35 44.50 2.50 26.24
CA GLU A 35 45.10 1.81 27.37
C GLU A 35 45.10 2.77 28.56
N ASP A 36 44.71 2.25 29.72
CA ASP A 36 44.77 2.90 31.02
C ASP A 36 43.70 4.00 31.34
N SER A 37 42.50 3.59 31.58
CA SER A 37 41.72 4.19 32.67
C SER A 37 40.69 3.19 33.22
N ASN A 38 40.80 2.94 34.53
CA ASN A 38 39.80 2.26 35.37
C ASN A 38 38.45 3.05 35.49
N ASP A 39 38.19 3.92 34.53
CA ASP A 39 36.97 4.76 34.52
C ASP A 39 35.80 4.00 33.89
N ARG A 40 34.91 3.57 34.76
CA ARG A 40 33.58 3.02 34.42
C ARG A 40 32.68 4.00 33.61
N GLU A 41 33.21 5.15 33.22
CA GLU A 41 32.45 6.22 32.51
C GLU A 41 32.49 6.12 30.97
N ASN A 42 33.15 5.12 30.40
CA ASN A 42 33.29 5.01 28.93
C ASN A 42 32.46 3.86 28.32
N TYR A 43 31.23 3.71 28.77
CA TYR A 43 30.32 2.75 28.12
C TYR A 43 30.13 3.07 26.64
N VAL A 44 30.25 2.06 25.79
CA VAL A 44 29.83 2.12 24.39
C VAL A 44 28.32 2.19 24.34
N ALA A 45 27.75 2.93 23.39
CA ALA A 45 26.30 2.93 23.18
C ALA A 45 25.85 1.56 22.64
N PRO A 46 24.76 0.96 23.16
CA PRO A 46 24.20 -0.27 22.58
C PRO A 46 23.78 -0.07 21.13
N ILE A 47 24.18 -0.97 20.26
CA ILE A 47 23.83 -0.93 18.84
C ILE A 47 22.51 -1.69 18.63
N VAL A 48 21.54 -1.00 18.06
CA VAL A 48 20.30 -1.60 17.55
C VAL A 48 20.31 -1.47 16.03
N ASN A 49 20.41 -2.59 15.33
CA ASN A 49 20.35 -2.62 13.88
C ASN A 49 18.88 -2.70 13.43
N SER A 50 18.43 -1.77 12.61
CA SER A 50 17.03 -1.68 12.20
C SER A 50 16.53 -2.93 11.48
N LYS A 51 17.30 -3.48 10.55
CA LYS A 51 16.92 -4.69 9.79
C LYS A 51 16.86 -5.93 10.69
N PHE A 52 17.78 -6.05 11.64
CA PHE A 52 17.73 -7.11 12.64
C PHE A 52 16.51 -6.96 13.56
N GLN A 53 16.20 -5.74 14.00
CA GLN A 53 15.04 -5.43 14.81
C GLN A 53 13.73 -5.85 14.11
N GLU A 54 13.54 -5.48 12.83
CA GLU A 54 12.38 -5.87 12.03
C GLU A 54 12.23 -7.39 11.96
N THR A 55 13.32 -8.10 11.62
CA THR A 55 13.33 -9.58 11.53
C THR A 55 13.03 -10.24 12.88
N VAL A 56 13.62 -9.73 13.97
CA VAL A 56 13.39 -10.26 15.32
C VAL A 56 11.97 -9.99 15.80
N PHE A 57 11.41 -8.83 15.47
CA PHE A 57 10.01 -8.51 15.75
C PHE A 57 9.07 -9.53 15.10
N GLN A 58 9.25 -9.78 13.80
CA GLN A 58 8.48 -10.78 13.06
C GLN A 58 8.60 -12.17 13.70
N LYS A 59 9.83 -12.58 14.02
CA LYS A 59 10.10 -13.91 14.60
C LYS A 59 9.54 -14.07 16.01
N ALA A 60 9.62 -13.05 16.85
CA ALA A 60 9.19 -13.13 18.25
C ALA A 60 7.66 -13.09 18.39
N PHE A 61 7.01 -12.23 17.62
CA PHE A 61 5.58 -11.99 17.71
C PHE A 61 4.76 -12.73 16.64
N HIS A 62 5.41 -13.49 15.74
CA HIS A 62 4.78 -14.12 14.57
C HIS A 62 4.08 -13.08 13.66
N ALA A 63 4.65 -11.88 13.60
CA ALA A 63 4.18 -10.82 12.76
C ALA A 63 4.52 -11.11 11.28
N VAL A 64 3.64 -10.69 10.38
CA VAL A 64 3.91 -10.74 8.95
C VAL A 64 4.80 -9.56 8.59
N GLY A 65 5.95 -9.85 7.97
CA GLY A 65 6.81 -8.81 7.41
C GLY A 65 6.17 -8.27 6.15
N GLU A 66 5.76 -7.03 6.22
CA GLU A 66 5.31 -6.29 5.05
C GLU A 66 6.56 -5.73 4.34
N ASP A 67 7.39 -6.61 3.75
CA ASP A 67 8.51 -6.21 2.88
C ASP A 67 7.96 -5.73 1.51
N ILE A 68 6.86 -5.01 1.57
CA ILE A 68 6.33 -4.25 0.46
C ILE A 68 7.19 -3.00 0.41
N ALA A 69 8.17 -2.99 -0.47
CA ALA A 69 9.09 -1.88 -0.64
C ALA A 69 8.31 -0.56 -0.62
N ASN A 70 8.61 0.28 0.38
CA ASN A 70 8.07 1.61 0.61
C ASN A 70 6.66 1.73 1.23
N THR A 71 6.09 0.71 1.86
CA THR A 71 4.93 0.95 2.72
C THR A 71 5.30 1.77 3.95
N SER A 72 4.32 2.45 4.52
CA SER A 72 4.52 3.23 5.74
C SER A 72 4.74 2.35 6.98
N TYR A 73 4.71 1.01 6.85
CA TYR A 73 4.78 0.03 7.93
C TYR A 73 5.78 -1.08 7.62
N ASP A 74 6.43 -1.55 8.67
CA ASP A 74 7.48 -2.56 8.59
C ASP A 74 6.95 -3.96 8.92
N ALA A 75 5.82 -4.05 9.65
CA ALA A 75 5.17 -5.31 10.00
C ALA A 75 3.68 -5.17 10.27
N SER A 76 2.93 -6.25 10.07
CA SER A 76 1.56 -6.40 10.53
C SER A 76 1.47 -7.50 11.59
N LEU A 77 0.65 -7.27 12.61
CA LEU A 77 0.51 -8.16 13.75
C LEU A 77 -0.96 -8.40 14.07
N VAL A 78 -1.36 -9.66 14.08
CA VAL A 78 -2.68 -10.11 14.56
C VAL A 78 -2.47 -10.76 15.92
N VAL A 79 -2.94 -10.10 16.97
CA VAL A 79 -2.87 -10.63 18.36
C VAL A 79 -4.04 -11.58 18.61
N ASP A 80 -5.23 -11.16 18.19
CA ASP A 80 -6.48 -11.92 18.23
C ASP A 80 -7.49 -11.37 17.21
N GLU A 81 -8.73 -11.86 17.23
CA GLU A 81 -9.78 -11.44 16.29
C GLU A 81 -10.16 -9.94 16.41
N GLN A 82 -9.90 -9.33 17.56
CA GLN A 82 -10.27 -7.93 17.85
C GLN A 82 -9.08 -6.97 17.76
N HIS A 83 -7.85 -7.46 17.88
CA HIS A 83 -6.64 -6.65 17.95
C HIS A 83 -5.70 -6.97 16.80
N LYS A 84 -5.71 -6.10 15.80
CA LYS A 84 -4.78 -6.12 14.66
C LYS A 84 -3.99 -4.82 14.63
N TYR A 85 -2.70 -4.91 14.39
CA TYR A 85 -1.79 -3.76 14.40
C TYR A 85 -0.98 -3.65 13.11
N LEU A 86 -0.89 -2.43 12.60
CA LEU A 86 0.14 -2.00 11.67
C LEU A 86 1.29 -1.39 12.46
N VAL A 87 2.49 -1.91 12.30
CA VAL A 87 3.62 -1.54 13.13
C VAL A 87 4.72 -0.90 12.29
N GLY A 88 4.95 0.39 12.51
CA GLY A 88 6.14 1.08 12.03
C GLY A 88 7.28 0.85 13.02
N ILE A 89 8.31 0.13 12.62
CA ILE A 89 9.46 -0.21 13.45
C ILE A 89 10.56 0.83 13.25
N LYS A 90 11.06 1.41 14.35
CA LYS A 90 12.11 2.43 14.31
C LYS A 90 13.19 2.13 15.33
N SER A 91 14.44 2.50 15.01
CA SER A 91 15.55 2.51 15.97
C SER A 91 16.31 3.83 15.86
N PHE A 92 16.46 4.51 16.99
CA PHE A 92 17.21 5.77 17.10
C PHE A 92 17.57 6.04 18.57
N GLY A 93 18.60 6.83 18.82
CA GLY A 93 19.03 7.13 20.19
C GLY A 93 17.96 7.83 21.02
N LEU A 94 17.94 7.57 22.32
CA LEU A 94 16.98 8.18 23.26
C LEU A 94 16.91 9.71 23.17
N ASP A 95 18.05 10.35 22.92
CA ASP A 95 18.17 11.82 22.82
C ASP A 95 18.13 12.33 21.35
N SER A 96 17.75 11.48 20.40
CA SER A 96 17.62 11.87 18.98
C SER A 96 16.47 12.84 18.76
N GLY A 97 16.62 13.70 17.74
CA GLY A 97 15.57 14.63 17.30
C GLY A 97 14.54 13.96 16.38
N ASP A 98 14.08 14.75 15.38
CA ASP A 98 13.06 14.31 14.42
C ASP A 98 13.48 13.05 13.65
N GLN A 99 12.54 12.12 13.47
CA GLN A 99 12.78 10.87 12.77
C GLN A 99 11.98 10.80 11.47
N LYS A 100 12.60 10.29 10.41
CA LYS A 100 11.94 10.06 9.12
C LYS A 100 10.78 9.07 9.27
N ILE A 101 9.60 9.46 8.78
CA ILE A 101 8.39 8.63 8.79
C ILE A 101 7.85 8.34 7.40
N ALA A 102 8.16 9.17 6.39
CA ALA A 102 7.75 8.94 5.01
C ALA A 102 8.71 9.60 4.02
N GLN A 103 8.65 9.17 2.76
CA GLN A 103 9.39 9.75 1.65
C GLN A 103 8.50 9.83 0.41
N PHE A 104 8.64 10.94 -0.37
CA PHE A 104 7.78 11.28 -1.50
C PHE A 104 8.58 11.60 -2.78
N LYS A 105 9.66 10.85 -3.05
CA LYS A 105 10.54 11.12 -4.21
C LYS A 105 9.80 11.20 -5.54
N LYS A 106 8.81 10.33 -5.75
CA LYS A 106 8.02 10.27 -6.99
C LYS A 106 7.07 11.45 -7.14
N ASP A 107 6.57 11.97 -6.01
CA ASP A 107 5.62 13.09 -6.00
C ASP A 107 6.33 14.45 -6.04
N SER A 108 7.61 14.50 -5.66
CA SER A 108 8.39 15.74 -5.55
C SER A 108 8.48 16.55 -6.85
N GLN A 109 8.40 15.89 -8.00
CA GLN A 109 8.39 16.58 -9.29
C GLN A 109 7.17 17.47 -9.48
N SER A 110 6.01 17.07 -8.95
CA SER A 110 4.78 17.88 -9.01
C SER A 110 4.84 19.13 -8.11
N TRP A 111 5.78 19.17 -7.17
CA TRP A 111 5.95 20.27 -6.22
C TRP A 111 7.05 21.26 -6.62
N ASN A 112 7.77 21.02 -7.73
CA ASN A 112 8.93 21.84 -8.14
C ASN A 112 8.58 23.32 -8.34
N GLU A 113 7.43 23.62 -8.92
CA GLU A 113 6.96 24.99 -9.10
C GLU A 113 6.75 25.68 -7.75
N LEU A 114 6.00 25.04 -6.85
CA LEU A 114 5.72 25.54 -5.51
C LEU A 114 7.00 25.72 -4.68
N LEU A 115 7.93 24.78 -4.76
CA LEU A 115 9.23 24.87 -4.09
C LEU A 115 10.10 26.01 -4.67
N SER A 116 9.97 26.29 -5.97
CA SER A 116 10.67 27.41 -6.61
C SER A 116 10.11 28.76 -6.18
N GLU A 117 8.78 28.87 -6.06
CA GLU A 117 8.13 30.06 -5.52
C GLU A 117 8.55 30.31 -4.06
N ILE A 118 8.58 29.27 -3.22
CA ILE A 118 9.03 29.39 -1.83
C ILE A 118 10.45 29.94 -1.75
N ARG A 119 11.37 29.46 -2.59
CA ARG A 119 12.74 29.97 -2.66
C ARG A 119 12.76 31.43 -3.09
N PHE A 120 12.05 31.76 -4.16
CA PHE A 120 11.99 33.14 -4.68
C PHE A 120 11.54 34.14 -3.62
N HIS A 121 10.45 33.83 -2.89
CA HIS A 121 9.97 34.75 -1.83
C HIS A 121 10.94 34.84 -0.65
N ALA A 122 11.63 33.76 -0.31
CA ALA A 122 12.65 33.78 0.73
C ALA A 122 13.88 34.60 0.34
N ASP A 123 14.29 34.53 -0.93
CA ASP A 123 15.47 35.27 -1.45
C ASP A 123 15.24 36.77 -1.46
N ILE A 124 14.04 37.26 -1.79
CA ILE A 124 13.71 38.69 -1.82
C ILE A 124 13.32 39.26 -0.45
N SER A 125 13.02 38.41 0.53
CA SER A 125 12.62 38.84 1.87
C SER A 125 13.85 39.31 2.70
N PRO A 126 13.72 40.34 3.54
CA PRO A 126 14.84 40.82 4.34
C PRO A 126 15.30 39.84 5.42
N ASP A 127 14.37 39.12 6.02
CA ASP A 127 14.62 38.21 7.13
C ASP A 127 13.73 36.94 7.04
N LYS A 128 13.96 36.01 7.97
CA LYS A 128 13.24 34.74 8.01
C LYS A 128 11.75 34.93 8.30
N GLU A 129 11.40 35.81 9.22
CA GLU A 129 10.03 36.00 9.67
C GLU A 129 9.16 36.55 8.52
N THR A 130 9.68 37.54 7.79
CA THR A 130 9.03 38.08 6.59
C THR A 130 8.90 37.00 5.51
N ALA A 131 9.97 36.23 5.26
CA ALA A 131 9.94 35.12 4.29
C ALA A 131 8.91 34.04 4.63
N ASP A 132 8.84 33.67 5.89
CA ASP A 132 7.88 32.64 6.36
C ASP A 132 6.44 33.13 6.22
N LYS A 133 6.18 34.42 6.54
CA LYS A 133 4.86 35.04 6.39
C LYS A 133 4.41 35.10 4.91
N GLU A 134 5.31 35.48 4.02
CA GLU A 134 5.03 35.51 2.57
C GLU A 134 4.81 34.09 1.98
N ASN A 135 5.43 33.08 2.58
CA ASN A 135 5.33 31.67 2.14
C ASN A 135 4.27 30.87 2.88
N ASP A 136 3.58 31.42 3.88
CA ASP A 136 2.67 30.66 4.75
C ASP A 136 1.63 29.86 3.97
N ALA A 137 0.92 30.47 3.02
CA ALA A 137 -0.06 29.79 2.18
C ALA A 137 0.55 28.69 1.29
N ARG A 138 1.82 28.84 0.87
CA ARG A 138 2.54 27.85 0.07
C ARG A 138 2.96 26.66 0.93
N TYR A 139 3.44 26.93 2.13
CA TYR A 139 3.73 25.88 3.11
C TYR A 139 2.47 25.11 3.48
N GLU A 140 1.36 25.81 3.73
CA GLU A 140 0.09 25.15 4.04
C GLU A 140 -0.37 24.23 2.90
N LYS A 141 -0.32 24.72 1.65
CA LYS A 141 -0.66 23.92 0.47
C LYS A 141 0.20 22.66 0.40
N LEU A 142 1.53 22.80 0.50
CA LEU A 142 2.45 21.67 0.41
C LEU A 142 2.29 20.71 1.58
N ALA A 143 2.11 21.21 2.81
CA ALA A 143 1.86 20.39 3.99
C ALA A 143 0.58 19.57 3.85
N ARG A 144 -0.51 20.15 3.33
CA ARG A 144 -1.78 19.45 3.07
C ARG A 144 -1.62 18.35 2.02
N GLU A 145 -0.90 18.60 0.93
CA GLU A 145 -0.64 17.57 -0.09
C GLU A 145 0.17 16.40 0.47
N ILE A 146 1.27 16.69 1.18
CA ILE A 146 2.09 15.67 1.85
C ILE A 146 1.29 14.86 2.87
N ALA A 147 0.53 15.54 3.73
CA ALA A 147 -0.29 14.91 4.76
C ALA A 147 -1.40 14.05 4.14
N THR A 148 -2.05 14.51 3.08
CA THR A 148 -3.08 13.76 2.35
C THR A 148 -2.51 12.47 1.76
N LEU A 149 -1.36 12.53 1.09
CA LEU A 149 -0.70 11.34 0.52
C LEU A 149 -0.31 10.34 1.61
N ARG A 150 0.28 10.84 2.72
CA ARG A 150 0.60 9.98 3.87
C ARG A 150 -0.64 9.29 4.43
N ASN A 151 -1.72 10.05 4.65
CA ASN A 151 -2.96 9.52 5.20
C ASN A 151 -3.57 8.46 4.29
N GLN A 152 -3.57 8.67 2.97
CA GLN A 152 -4.04 7.67 2.00
C GLN A 152 -3.22 6.37 2.06
N ARG A 153 -1.89 6.46 2.19
CA ARG A 153 -1.03 5.28 2.35
C ARG A 153 -1.35 4.51 3.64
N ILE A 154 -1.59 5.22 4.75
CA ILE A 154 -1.97 4.62 6.03
C ILE A 154 -3.30 3.87 5.90
N GLU A 155 -4.33 4.52 5.36
CA GLU A 155 -5.65 3.93 5.21
C GLU A 155 -5.66 2.76 4.23
N SER A 156 -4.89 2.84 3.14
CA SER A 156 -4.69 1.72 2.22
C SER A 156 -4.09 0.50 2.95
N SER A 157 -3.02 0.70 3.72
CA SER A 157 -2.39 -0.38 4.48
C SER A 157 -3.30 -0.96 5.57
N LYS A 158 -4.06 -0.11 6.27
CA LYS A 158 -5.08 -0.57 7.22
C LYS A 158 -6.16 -1.43 6.55
N ALA A 159 -6.61 -1.02 5.36
CA ALA A 159 -7.61 -1.76 4.59
C ALA A 159 -7.10 -3.14 4.15
N LEU A 160 -5.82 -3.24 3.77
CA LEU A 160 -5.19 -4.52 3.43
C LEU A 160 -5.23 -5.51 4.61
N ILE A 161 -4.85 -5.07 5.81
CA ILE A 161 -4.87 -5.92 7.02
C ILE A 161 -6.28 -6.20 7.51
N LYS A 162 -7.16 -5.20 7.48
CA LYS A 162 -8.54 -5.38 7.91
C LYS A 162 -9.24 -6.44 7.08
N GLY A 163 -8.93 -6.52 5.77
CA GLY A 163 -9.61 -7.40 4.84
C GLY A 163 -11.04 -6.94 4.58
N PHE A 164 -11.89 -7.86 4.11
CA PHE A 164 -13.26 -7.57 3.68
C PHE A 164 -14.35 -8.20 4.57
N HIS A 165 -13.99 -8.87 5.65
CA HIS A 165 -14.96 -9.35 6.65
C HIS A 165 -15.40 -8.19 7.53
N SER A 166 -16.73 -7.98 7.64
CA SER A 166 -17.33 -6.88 8.41
C SER A 166 -17.06 -6.96 9.91
N ASP A 167 -16.83 -8.16 10.44
CA ASP A 167 -16.60 -8.43 11.85
C ASP A 167 -15.12 -8.35 12.26
N ALA A 168 -14.22 -8.02 11.33
CA ALA A 168 -12.83 -7.81 11.66
C ALA A 168 -12.68 -6.63 12.63
N GLY A 169 -11.99 -6.88 13.72
CA GLY A 169 -11.71 -5.90 14.77
C GLY A 169 -11.06 -4.62 14.24
N HIS A 170 -10.90 -3.66 15.12
CA HIS A 170 -10.26 -2.39 14.79
C HIS A 170 -8.78 -2.60 14.46
N VAL A 171 -8.30 -2.03 13.33
CA VAL A 171 -6.88 -2.03 12.98
C VAL A 171 -6.26 -0.75 13.49
N GLU A 172 -5.38 -0.88 14.47
CA GLU A 172 -4.59 0.24 15.00
C GLU A 172 -3.25 0.32 14.29
N ALA A 173 -2.75 1.53 14.13
CA ALA A 173 -1.41 1.76 13.64
C ALA A 173 -0.54 2.34 14.76
N VAL A 174 0.65 1.74 14.96
CA VAL A 174 1.56 2.11 16.02
C VAL A 174 2.99 2.20 15.52
N TYR A 175 3.78 3.10 16.12
CA TYR A 175 5.23 3.03 16.05
C TYR A 175 5.76 2.26 17.24
N HIS A 176 6.55 1.24 16.96
CA HIS A 176 7.36 0.51 17.93
C HIS A 176 8.82 0.91 17.77
N VAL A 177 9.40 1.44 18.83
CA VAL A 177 10.72 2.08 18.77
C VAL A 177 11.68 1.43 19.76
N LEU A 178 12.91 1.14 19.32
CA LEU A 178 13.99 0.81 20.22
C LEU A 178 14.98 1.98 20.31
N MET A 179 15.20 2.49 21.51
CA MET A 179 15.97 3.68 21.78
C MET A 179 17.15 3.34 22.71
N PRO A 180 18.35 3.04 22.15
CA PRO A 180 19.55 2.85 22.95
C PRO A 180 19.98 4.13 23.66
N THR A 181 20.59 3.98 24.83
CA THR A 181 21.25 5.07 25.56
C THR A 181 22.48 5.55 24.81
N SER A 182 22.82 6.82 24.99
CA SER A 182 24.01 7.44 24.40
C SER A 182 25.29 6.93 25.05
N LYS A 183 26.45 7.06 24.34
CA LYS A 183 27.78 6.75 24.87
C LYS A 183 28.01 7.43 26.21
N GLY A 184 28.65 6.73 27.15
CA GLY A 184 28.96 7.22 28.50
C GLY A 184 27.85 7.03 29.52
N HIS A 185 26.68 6.50 29.13
CA HIS A 185 25.58 6.15 30.02
C HIS A 185 25.49 4.63 30.23
N LYS A 186 24.86 4.21 31.32
CA LYS A 186 24.57 2.79 31.56
C LYS A 186 23.94 2.19 30.28
N PRO A 187 24.49 1.08 29.76
CA PRO A 187 23.98 0.46 28.54
C PRO A 187 22.56 -0.06 28.73
N GLN A 188 21.60 0.61 28.10
CA GLN A 188 20.18 0.26 28.14
C GLN A 188 19.54 0.46 26.77
N ILE A 189 18.47 -0.28 26.52
CA ILE A 189 17.58 -0.07 25.39
C ILE A 189 16.18 0.23 25.95
N HIS A 190 15.66 1.41 25.66
CA HIS A 190 14.29 1.79 25.98
C HIS A 190 13.35 1.39 24.85
N VAL A 191 12.29 0.68 25.20
CA VAL A 191 11.20 0.35 24.27
C VAL A 191 10.20 1.48 24.30
N GLY A 192 9.92 2.07 23.15
CA GLY A 192 8.92 3.12 23.01
C GLY A 192 7.75 2.63 22.18
N GLU A 193 6.57 3.17 22.50
CA GLU A 193 5.37 2.98 21.68
C GLU A 193 4.57 4.27 21.60
N THR A 194 4.13 4.62 20.41
CA THR A 194 3.22 5.73 20.17
C THR A 194 2.27 5.40 19.02
N THR A 195 1.11 6.08 18.99
CA THR A 195 0.13 5.90 17.92
C THR A 195 0.64 6.46 16.60
N TYR A 196 0.29 5.80 15.53
CA TYR A 196 0.57 6.24 14.17
C TYR A 196 -0.72 6.78 13.54
N LEU A 197 -1.18 7.91 14.05
CA LEU A 197 -2.41 8.55 13.56
C LEU A 197 -2.20 9.18 12.18
N PRO A 198 -3.24 9.23 11.33
CA PRO A 198 -3.28 10.15 10.21
C PRO A 198 -3.05 11.59 10.69
N VAL A 199 -2.41 12.41 9.86
CA VAL A 199 -2.26 13.85 10.13
C VAL A 199 -3.65 14.49 10.10
N ASP A 200 -4.00 15.22 11.15
CA ASP A 200 -5.26 15.97 11.22
C ASP A 200 -5.18 17.22 10.31
N LEU A 201 -5.86 17.11 9.16
CA LEU A 201 -5.84 18.18 8.15
C LEU A 201 -6.62 19.43 8.59
N ASP A 202 -7.58 19.29 9.51
CA ASP A 202 -8.42 20.40 9.96
C ASP A 202 -7.70 21.30 10.99
N HIS A 203 -6.73 20.71 11.71
CA HIS A 203 -5.92 21.41 12.71
C HIS A 203 -4.48 21.66 12.27
N LEU A 204 -4.21 21.53 10.95
CA LEU A 204 -2.88 21.74 10.41
C LEU A 204 -2.45 23.22 10.54
N LYS A 205 -1.30 23.45 11.16
CA LYS A 205 -0.72 24.77 11.40
C LYS A 205 0.75 24.81 10.96
N ILE A 206 1.11 25.82 10.19
CA ILE A 206 2.48 26.05 9.74
C ILE A 206 3.30 26.69 10.87
N LEU A 207 4.52 26.20 11.07
CA LEU A 207 5.49 26.69 12.04
C LEU A 207 6.68 27.43 11.37
N GLY A 208 6.65 27.53 10.04
CA GLY A 208 7.64 28.23 9.23
C GLY A 208 8.83 27.38 8.80
N SER A 209 9.75 27.97 8.07
CA SER A 209 10.97 27.31 7.58
C SER A 209 11.93 26.94 8.71
N THR A 210 12.80 25.97 8.46
CA THR A 210 13.85 25.60 9.44
C THR A 210 14.90 26.71 9.54
N THR A 211 15.34 27.26 8.40
CA THR A 211 16.27 28.38 8.30
C THR A 211 15.95 29.22 7.05
N LYS A 212 16.33 30.48 7.03
CA LYS A 212 16.18 31.35 5.85
C LYS A 212 16.90 30.77 4.61
N ASN A 213 18.07 30.20 4.80
CA ASN A 213 18.89 29.64 3.70
C ASN A 213 18.34 28.33 3.12
N ASN A 214 17.46 27.65 3.85
CA ASN A 214 16.78 26.45 3.40
C ASN A 214 15.25 26.61 3.54
N PRO A 215 14.63 27.53 2.82
CA PRO A 215 13.23 27.87 3.00
C PRO A 215 12.27 26.73 2.61
N THR A 216 12.71 25.82 1.76
CA THR A 216 11.93 24.62 1.35
C THR A 216 11.90 23.52 2.40
N ASN A 217 12.70 23.65 3.48
CA ASN A 217 12.61 22.80 4.64
C ASN A 217 11.80 23.54 5.71
N PHE A 218 10.62 23.03 6.03
CA PHE A 218 9.71 23.73 6.94
C PHE A 218 9.07 22.77 7.95
N ARG A 219 8.49 23.35 9.00
CA ARG A 219 7.79 22.63 10.06
C ARG A 219 6.30 22.96 10.05
N PHE A 220 5.51 22.00 10.44
CA PHE A 220 4.09 22.15 10.70
C PHE A 220 3.64 21.19 11.82
N THR A 221 2.47 21.43 12.37
CA THR A 221 1.86 20.58 13.40
C THR A 221 0.38 20.36 13.06
N ASP A 222 -0.17 19.26 13.56
CA ASP A 222 -1.60 18.96 13.54
C ASP A 222 -2.22 19.05 14.95
N GLY A 223 -1.47 19.61 15.93
CA GLY A 223 -1.88 19.69 17.32
C GLY A 223 -1.58 18.42 18.14
N HIS A 224 -1.33 17.28 17.47
CA HIS A 224 -0.95 16.02 18.11
C HIS A 224 0.55 15.77 18.00
N HIS A 225 1.11 16.01 16.80
CA HIS A 225 2.51 15.78 16.50
C HIS A 225 3.11 16.97 15.77
N ASP A 226 4.42 17.12 15.90
CA ASP A 226 5.21 18.08 15.14
C ASP A 226 5.93 17.38 14.00
N TYR A 227 5.83 17.98 12.82
CA TYR A 227 6.39 17.45 11.58
C TYR A 227 7.42 18.40 11.00
N LYS A 228 8.39 17.85 10.27
CA LYS A 228 9.34 18.58 9.45
C LYS A 228 9.43 17.96 8.07
N TYR A 229 9.24 18.78 7.04
CA TYR A 229 9.51 18.38 5.67
C TYR A 229 10.89 18.86 5.25
N THR A 230 11.63 17.99 4.52
CA THR A 230 12.93 18.31 3.91
C THR A 230 12.86 18.06 2.40
N ALA A 231 13.05 19.13 1.61
CA ALA A 231 12.81 19.07 0.17
C ALA A 231 13.87 18.27 -0.62
N ALA A 232 15.12 18.27 -0.17
CA ALA A 232 16.23 17.62 -0.90
C ALA A 232 15.95 16.14 -1.19
N ASP A 233 15.48 15.41 -0.19
CA ASP A 233 15.12 13.98 -0.30
C ASP A 233 13.62 13.74 -0.27
N SER A 234 12.82 14.80 -0.27
CA SER A 234 11.35 14.75 -0.15
C SER A 234 10.88 13.91 1.04
N GLN A 235 11.46 14.16 2.22
CA GLN A 235 11.23 13.37 3.43
C GLN A 235 10.34 14.11 4.42
N LEU A 236 9.40 13.39 5.01
CA LEU A 236 8.63 13.81 6.16
C LEU A 236 9.21 13.19 7.42
N HIS A 237 9.50 14.03 8.41
CA HIS A 237 9.98 13.64 9.73
C HIS A 237 8.93 13.99 10.78
N MET A 238 8.94 13.28 11.91
CA MET A 238 8.09 13.51 13.07
C MET A 238 8.93 13.56 14.34
N THR A 239 8.52 14.39 15.29
CA THR A 239 9.06 14.42 16.65
C THR A 239 8.34 13.40 17.52
N PHE A 240 9.09 12.45 18.07
CA PHE A 240 8.50 11.31 18.82
C PHE A 240 8.32 11.57 20.32
N ARG A 241 8.90 12.66 20.88
CA ARG A 241 8.94 12.90 22.34
C ARG A 241 9.49 11.68 23.10
N ASN A 242 10.67 11.23 22.70
CA ASN A 242 11.28 9.93 23.01
C ASN A 242 11.11 9.46 24.47
N LYS A 243 11.31 10.34 25.45
CA LYS A 243 11.23 9.98 26.89
C LYS A 243 9.78 9.76 27.38
N GLU A 244 8.80 10.34 26.72
CA GLU A 244 7.39 10.25 27.08
C GLU A 244 6.74 8.95 26.57
N ILE A 245 7.30 8.36 25.50
CA ILE A 245 6.76 7.15 24.86
C ILE A 245 7.34 5.85 25.39
N VAL A 246 8.24 5.89 26.39
CA VAL A 246 8.89 4.69 26.94
C VAL A 246 7.86 3.82 27.68
N VAL A 247 7.78 2.56 27.28
CA VAL A 247 6.88 1.54 27.86
C VAL A 247 7.65 0.42 28.55
N ASP A 248 8.95 0.25 28.27
CA ASP A 248 9.82 -0.74 28.89
C ASP A 248 11.29 -0.32 28.80
N THR A 249 12.16 -0.89 29.64
CA THR A 249 13.60 -0.60 29.65
C THR A 249 14.40 -1.86 29.93
N TRP A 250 15.37 -2.16 29.08
CA TRP A 250 16.19 -3.35 29.15
C TRP A 250 17.65 -3.00 29.40
N ASP A 251 18.27 -3.60 30.41
CA ASP A 251 19.72 -3.53 30.61
C ASP A 251 20.44 -4.37 29.54
N VAL A 252 21.55 -3.87 29.04
CA VAL A 252 22.43 -4.57 28.11
C VAL A 252 23.74 -4.90 28.83
N ASN A 253 24.04 -6.19 28.94
CA ASN A 253 25.31 -6.66 29.49
C ASN A 253 26.22 -7.05 28.31
N TYR A 254 27.35 -6.38 28.16
CA TYR A 254 28.31 -6.71 27.10
C TYR A 254 29.01 -8.04 27.36
N VAL A 255 29.24 -8.80 26.30
CA VAL A 255 30.04 -10.04 26.38
C VAL A 255 31.53 -9.70 26.51
N GLU A 256 32.25 -10.50 27.25
CA GLU A 256 33.67 -10.28 27.52
C GLU A 256 34.52 -10.42 26.25
N ASP A 257 34.20 -11.41 25.41
CA ASP A 257 34.81 -11.59 24.08
C ASP A 257 33.71 -11.67 22.99
N PRO A 258 33.38 -10.55 22.34
CA PRO A 258 32.34 -10.54 21.30
C PRO A 258 32.75 -11.27 20.02
N PHE A 259 34.07 -11.51 19.76
CA PHE A 259 34.51 -12.20 18.56
C PHE A 259 34.39 -13.72 18.66
N TYR A 260 34.41 -14.28 19.86
CA TYR A 260 34.22 -15.72 20.07
C TYR A 260 33.00 -16.29 19.35
N LEU A 261 31.87 -15.57 19.35
CA LEU A 261 30.68 -15.99 18.65
C LEU A 261 30.89 -16.13 17.14
N PHE A 262 31.58 -15.14 16.54
CA PHE A 262 31.81 -15.12 15.08
C PHE A 262 32.78 -16.20 14.63
N GLU A 263 33.78 -16.51 15.45
CA GLU A 263 34.74 -17.57 15.19
C GLU A 263 34.09 -18.97 15.19
N HIS A 264 32.99 -19.15 15.98
CA HIS A 264 32.35 -20.44 16.17
C HIS A 264 30.99 -20.57 15.46
N LEU A 265 30.53 -19.54 14.72
CA LEU A 265 29.24 -19.56 13.99
C LEU A 265 29.13 -20.74 13.00
N HIS A 266 30.23 -21.16 12.40
CA HIS A 266 30.26 -22.29 11.47
C HIS A 266 29.81 -23.61 12.10
N LEU A 267 29.90 -23.76 13.44
CA LEU A 267 29.42 -24.93 14.17
C LEU A 267 27.89 -24.98 14.31
N LEU A 268 27.21 -23.86 14.05
CA LEU A 268 25.73 -23.72 14.18
C LEU A 268 25.02 -23.78 12.83
N THR A 269 25.74 -24.02 11.72
CA THR A 269 25.14 -24.11 10.40
C THR A 269 24.29 -25.36 10.29
N SER A 270 22.96 -25.22 10.19
CA SER A 270 22.02 -26.28 9.90
C SER A 270 21.49 -26.18 8.46
N GLU A 271 21.07 -27.31 7.90
CA GLU A 271 20.43 -27.38 6.59
C GLU A 271 19.17 -26.47 6.53
N LYS A 272 18.93 -25.86 5.37
CA LYS A 272 17.78 -24.96 5.13
C LYS A 272 16.47 -25.66 5.47
N SER A 273 15.63 -25.01 6.27
CA SER A 273 14.27 -25.49 6.51
C SER A 273 13.46 -25.51 5.20
N ASP A 274 12.70 -26.58 5.00
CA ASP A 274 11.78 -26.74 3.88
C ASP A 274 10.74 -25.61 3.85
N SER A 275 10.78 -24.77 2.82
CA SER A 275 9.79 -23.70 2.63
C SER A 275 8.39 -24.29 2.45
N GLU A 276 7.38 -23.71 3.11
CA GLU A 276 5.97 -24.05 2.87
C GLU A 276 5.48 -23.58 1.50
N ILE A 277 6.16 -22.62 0.89
CA ILE A 277 5.85 -22.05 -0.43
C ILE A 277 6.58 -22.89 -1.49
N LEU A 278 5.81 -23.45 -2.41
CA LEU A 278 6.29 -24.25 -3.54
C LEU A 278 6.74 -23.38 -4.71
N GLU A 279 5.98 -22.33 -5.02
CA GLU A 279 6.19 -21.49 -6.18
C GLU A 279 5.59 -20.11 -5.95
N THR A 280 6.22 -19.06 -6.50
CA THR A 280 5.68 -17.70 -6.52
C THR A 280 5.67 -17.16 -7.94
N VAL A 281 4.73 -16.26 -8.20
CA VAL A 281 4.70 -15.45 -9.43
C VAL A 281 4.25 -14.04 -9.08
N SER A 282 4.86 -13.04 -9.71
CA SER A 282 4.52 -11.64 -9.48
C SER A 282 4.43 -10.87 -10.80
N TRP A 283 3.62 -9.81 -10.83
CA TRP A 283 3.50 -8.95 -12.03
C TRP A 283 3.10 -7.53 -11.66
N VAL A 284 3.43 -6.61 -12.56
CA VAL A 284 3.04 -5.20 -12.46
C VAL A 284 1.63 -5.02 -13.03
N ILE A 285 0.80 -4.24 -12.34
CA ILE A 285 -0.60 -3.97 -12.69
C ILE A 285 -0.71 -3.13 -13.99
N THR A 286 0.26 -2.23 -14.21
CA THR A 286 0.28 -1.37 -15.39
C THR A 286 0.89 -2.08 -16.59
N ASP A 287 0.60 -1.53 -17.78
CA ASP A 287 1.37 -1.84 -19.00
C ASP A 287 2.78 -1.19 -18.96
N LYS A 288 3.59 -1.46 -19.98
CA LYS A 288 4.94 -0.88 -20.13
C LYS A 288 4.98 0.65 -20.26
N HIS A 289 3.85 1.29 -20.49
CA HIS A 289 3.69 2.74 -20.59
C HIS A 289 3.14 3.35 -19.29
N GLY A 290 2.97 2.55 -18.25
CA GLY A 290 2.44 2.99 -16.94
C GLY A 290 0.92 3.13 -16.88
N ASN A 291 0.18 2.62 -17.90
CA ASN A 291 -1.27 2.72 -17.93
C ASN A 291 -1.94 1.47 -17.30
N VAL A 292 -3.01 1.69 -16.56
CA VAL A 292 -3.94 0.63 -16.13
C VAL A 292 -5.07 0.53 -17.15
N GLU A 293 -5.47 -0.70 -17.52
CA GLU A 293 -6.55 -0.90 -18.48
C GLU A 293 -7.87 -0.30 -17.99
N GLU A 294 -8.51 0.55 -18.82
CA GLU A 294 -9.62 1.42 -18.39
C GLU A 294 -10.96 0.69 -18.17
N ASN A 295 -11.18 -0.47 -18.81
CA ASN A 295 -12.50 -1.12 -18.86
C ASN A 295 -12.46 -2.59 -18.42
N SER A 296 -11.35 -3.02 -17.85
CA SER A 296 -11.15 -4.41 -17.40
C SER A 296 -10.29 -4.46 -16.13
N GLY A 297 -10.10 -5.64 -15.58
CA GLY A 297 -9.31 -5.82 -14.38
C GLY A 297 -9.85 -5.00 -13.20
N PHE A 298 -9.01 -4.15 -12.65
CA PHE A 298 -9.37 -3.26 -11.55
C PHE A 298 -10.30 -2.10 -11.95
N ASN A 299 -10.41 -1.82 -13.26
CA ASN A 299 -11.35 -0.83 -13.80
C ASN A 299 -12.57 -1.48 -14.48
N ALA A 300 -12.87 -2.74 -14.18
CA ALA A 300 -13.97 -3.47 -14.82
C ALA A 300 -15.34 -2.80 -14.63
N PHE A 301 -15.53 -2.07 -13.52
CA PHE A 301 -16.75 -1.27 -13.25
C PHE A 301 -17.00 -0.20 -14.31
N ASN A 302 -15.97 0.28 -15.02
CA ASN A 302 -16.10 1.26 -16.10
C ASN A 302 -16.51 0.61 -17.45
N GLY A 303 -16.60 -0.70 -17.49
CA GLY A 303 -17.06 -1.44 -18.66
C GLY A 303 -18.52 -1.13 -19.00
N GLY A 304 -18.89 -1.37 -20.26
CA GLY A 304 -20.25 -1.14 -20.72
C GLY A 304 -21.28 -2.11 -20.15
N SER A 305 -22.54 -1.81 -20.36
CA SER A 305 -23.72 -2.55 -19.88
C SER A 305 -23.60 -4.07 -20.02
N LYS A 306 -23.99 -4.80 -18.96
CA LYS A 306 -24.19 -6.27 -19.00
C LYS A 306 -25.55 -6.69 -19.55
N LEU A 307 -26.43 -5.73 -19.83
CA LEU A 307 -27.78 -6.04 -20.28
C LEU A 307 -27.75 -6.81 -21.61
N ALA A 308 -28.46 -7.92 -21.66
CA ALA A 308 -28.56 -8.69 -22.89
C ALA A 308 -29.17 -7.86 -24.02
N LYS A 309 -28.72 -8.05 -25.25
CA LYS A 309 -29.15 -7.22 -26.40
C LYS A 309 -30.67 -7.13 -26.54
N LYS A 310 -31.39 -8.25 -26.32
CA LYS A 310 -32.85 -8.33 -26.40
C LYS A 310 -33.57 -7.46 -25.36
N ASP A 311 -32.93 -7.18 -24.23
CA ASP A 311 -33.53 -6.46 -23.11
C ASP A 311 -33.22 -4.95 -23.11
N ARG A 312 -32.34 -4.50 -24.02
CA ARG A 312 -31.84 -3.12 -24.05
C ARG A 312 -32.94 -2.13 -24.45
N LEU A 313 -33.60 -2.37 -25.60
CA LEU A 313 -34.69 -1.49 -26.07
C LEU A 313 -35.88 -1.42 -25.09
N PRO A 314 -36.41 -2.55 -24.56
CA PRO A 314 -37.42 -2.51 -23.51
C PRO A 314 -37.02 -1.69 -22.28
N ARG A 315 -35.75 -1.72 -21.91
CA ARG A 315 -35.26 -0.95 -20.77
C ARG A 315 -35.18 0.54 -21.05
N ILE A 316 -34.80 0.95 -22.26
CA ILE A 316 -34.80 2.36 -22.71
C ILE A 316 -36.23 2.90 -22.65
N LEU A 317 -37.19 2.18 -23.23
CA LEU A 317 -38.61 2.57 -23.23
C LEU A 317 -39.17 2.71 -21.81
N LYS A 318 -38.78 1.82 -20.92
CA LYS A 318 -39.18 1.91 -19.50
C LYS A 318 -38.61 3.16 -18.82
N ILE A 319 -37.39 3.57 -19.13
CA ILE A 319 -36.82 4.83 -18.60
C ILE A 319 -37.58 6.02 -19.16
N GLN A 320 -37.83 6.03 -20.46
CA GLN A 320 -38.59 7.10 -21.11
C GLN A 320 -39.97 7.28 -20.47
N ASP A 321 -40.71 6.19 -20.27
CA ASP A 321 -42.05 6.25 -19.63
C ASP A 321 -41.96 6.70 -18.17
N LYS A 322 -40.95 6.23 -17.44
CA LYS A 322 -40.79 6.55 -16.01
C LYS A 322 -40.47 8.02 -15.74
N PHE A 323 -39.73 8.68 -16.63
CA PHE A 323 -39.21 10.02 -16.40
C PHE A 323 -39.87 11.10 -17.30
N LYS A 324 -40.86 10.75 -18.14
CA LYS A 324 -41.55 11.67 -19.05
C LYS A 324 -42.20 12.88 -18.35
N ASP A 325 -42.61 12.69 -17.09
CA ASP A 325 -43.28 13.75 -16.31
C ASP A 325 -42.28 14.55 -15.44
N SER A 326 -41.04 14.13 -15.39
CA SER A 326 -39.99 14.74 -14.56
C SER A 326 -38.85 15.40 -15.34
N LEU A 327 -38.84 15.25 -16.66
CA LEU A 327 -37.90 15.88 -17.58
C LEU A 327 -38.65 16.70 -18.63
N ALA A 328 -38.04 17.79 -19.10
CA ALA A 328 -38.53 18.49 -20.27
C ALA A 328 -38.48 17.60 -21.53
N PRO A 329 -39.36 17.78 -22.52
CA PRO A 329 -39.38 16.94 -23.74
C PRO A 329 -38.00 16.84 -24.44
N GLU A 330 -37.24 17.94 -24.48
CA GLU A 330 -35.91 18.01 -25.08
C GLU A 330 -34.87 17.23 -24.27
N GLU A 331 -34.96 17.31 -22.95
CA GLU A 331 -34.11 16.57 -22.02
C GLU A 331 -34.34 15.05 -22.12
N LEU A 332 -35.61 14.64 -22.16
CA LEU A 332 -35.99 13.25 -22.34
C LEU A 332 -35.56 12.71 -23.71
N ALA A 333 -35.66 13.53 -24.75
CA ALA A 333 -35.16 13.18 -26.09
C ALA A 333 -33.64 12.97 -26.09
N PHE A 334 -32.87 13.84 -25.43
CA PHE A 334 -31.43 13.72 -25.30
C PHE A 334 -31.02 12.43 -24.56
N VAL A 335 -31.66 12.14 -23.42
CA VAL A 335 -31.42 10.91 -22.64
C VAL A 335 -31.75 9.68 -23.49
N THR A 336 -32.87 9.66 -24.16
CA THR A 336 -33.31 8.52 -25.01
C THR A 336 -32.32 8.29 -26.15
N PHE A 337 -32.02 9.35 -26.91
CA PHE A 337 -31.06 9.29 -28.02
C PHE A 337 -29.67 8.76 -27.56
N SER A 338 -29.16 9.31 -26.46
CA SER A 338 -27.87 8.89 -25.92
C SER A 338 -27.87 7.42 -25.51
N LEU A 339 -28.95 6.93 -24.88
CA LEU A 339 -29.07 5.52 -24.52
C LEU A 339 -29.16 4.61 -25.74
N GLU A 340 -29.86 5.02 -26.80
CA GLU A 340 -29.95 4.27 -28.06
C GLU A 340 -28.58 4.16 -28.72
N GLU A 341 -27.83 5.25 -28.82
CA GLU A 341 -26.44 5.26 -29.32
C GLU A 341 -25.55 4.33 -28.52
N ILE A 342 -25.55 4.41 -27.18
CA ILE A 342 -24.68 3.61 -26.31
C ILE A 342 -25.04 2.12 -26.34
N LEU A 343 -26.35 1.79 -26.30
CA LEU A 343 -26.79 0.42 -26.04
C LEU A 343 -27.17 -0.37 -27.29
N LEU A 344 -27.71 0.28 -28.33
CA LEU A 344 -28.21 -0.40 -29.51
C LEU A 344 -27.23 -0.38 -30.68
N LYS A 345 -26.45 0.66 -30.83
CA LYS A 345 -25.48 0.80 -31.91
C LYS A 345 -24.31 -0.14 -31.71
N LYS A 346 -23.76 -0.63 -32.81
CA LYS A 346 -22.55 -1.45 -32.81
C LYS A 346 -21.32 -0.55 -33.02
N TRP A 347 -20.45 -0.50 -32.02
CA TRP A 347 -19.19 0.23 -32.05
C TRP A 347 -18.03 -0.76 -32.26
N SER A 348 -17.31 -0.69 -33.37
CA SER A 348 -16.35 -1.70 -33.79
C SER A 348 -14.89 -1.22 -33.71
N THR A 349 -14.60 -0.01 -34.21
CA THR A 349 -13.24 0.54 -34.22
C THR A 349 -12.86 1.20 -32.88
N LYS A 350 -11.61 1.53 -32.72
CA LYS A 350 -11.09 2.22 -31.52
C LYS A 350 -11.67 3.65 -31.44
N GLU A 351 -11.76 4.32 -32.57
CA GLU A 351 -12.29 5.67 -32.72
C GLU A 351 -13.79 5.69 -32.40
N GLU A 352 -14.57 4.75 -32.94
CA GLU A 352 -15.98 4.60 -32.64
C GLU A 352 -16.23 4.34 -31.15
N LYS A 353 -15.41 3.47 -30.52
CA LYS A 353 -15.50 3.22 -29.08
C LYS A 353 -15.17 4.45 -28.25
N ALA A 354 -14.23 5.29 -28.68
CA ALA A 354 -13.92 6.56 -28.03
C ALA A 354 -15.12 7.54 -28.15
N GLN A 355 -15.78 7.58 -29.32
CA GLN A 355 -16.99 8.38 -29.52
C GLN A 355 -18.14 7.90 -28.60
N MET A 356 -18.37 6.60 -28.51
CA MET A 356 -19.36 6.04 -27.59
C MET A 356 -19.07 6.41 -26.13
N LYS A 357 -17.77 6.39 -25.73
CA LYS A 357 -17.35 6.80 -24.40
C LYS A 357 -17.69 8.27 -24.15
N ALA A 358 -17.42 9.17 -25.10
CA ALA A 358 -17.78 10.59 -25.00
C ALA A 358 -19.28 10.80 -24.84
N ILE A 359 -20.10 10.12 -25.66
CA ILE A 359 -21.57 10.17 -25.54
C ILE A 359 -22.04 9.71 -24.16
N ARG A 360 -21.41 8.66 -23.59
CA ARG A 360 -21.72 8.16 -22.25
C ARG A 360 -21.36 9.18 -21.18
N GLU A 361 -20.19 9.79 -21.28
CA GLU A 361 -19.74 10.82 -20.34
C GLU A 361 -20.62 12.07 -20.37
N ASP A 362 -21.05 12.50 -21.56
CA ASP A 362 -21.97 13.62 -21.72
C ASP A 362 -23.35 13.29 -21.14
N LEU A 363 -23.87 12.09 -21.37
CA LEU A 363 -25.12 11.63 -20.77
C LEU A 363 -25.04 11.63 -19.24
N ILE A 364 -23.97 11.10 -18.67
CA ILE A 364 -23.79 11.03 -17.21
C ILE A 364 -23.71 12.45 -16.62
N ARG A 365 -22.94 13.35 -17.24
CA ARG A 365 -22.85 14.75 -16.82
C ARG A 365 -24.24 15.40 -16.83
N PHE A 366 -24.95 15.26 -17.93
CA PHE A 366 -26.28 15.81 -18.08
C PHE A 366 -27.26 15.32 -17.00
N VAL A 367 -27.33 14.00 -16.75
CA VAL A 367 -28.28 13.48 -15.74
C VAL A 367 -27.89 13.93 -14.32
N HIS A 368 -26.62 14.14 -14.00
CA HIS A 368 -26.21 14.74 -12.74
C HIS A 368 -26.65 16.20 -12.61
N GLU A 369 -26.56 16.99 -13.69
CA GLU A 369 -26.99 18.39 -13.73
C GLU A 369 -28.51 18.55 -13.51
N THR A 370 -29.32 17.52 -13.84
CA THR A 370 -30.78 17.54 -13.54
C THR A 370 -31.09 17.50 -12.04
N GLY A 371 -30.15 17.11 -11.19
CA GLY A 371 -30.38 16.90 -9.75
C GLY A 371 -31.36 15.76 -9.41
N ASN A 372 -31.78 14.96 -10.38
CA ASN A 372 -32.72 13.84 -10.18
C ASN A 372 -31.93 12.55 -9.83
N GLU A 373 -31.71 12.31 -8.55
CA GLU A 373 -30.94 11.16 -8.05
C GLU A 373 -31.47 9.79 -8.55
N LYS A 374 -32.78 9.66 -8.74
CA LYS A 374 -33.39 8.43 -9.25
C LYS A 374 -33.04 8.21 -10.72
N LEU A 375 -33.01 9.26 -11.52
CA LEU A 375 -32.58 9.21 -12.92
C LEU A 375 -31.10 8.86 -12.99
N VAL A 376 -30.25 9.56 -12.26
CA VAL A 376 -28.82 9.31 -12.20
C VAL A 376 -28.56 7.82 -11.91
N LYS A 377 -29.11 7.29 -10.83
CA LYS A 377 -28.93 5.89 -10.43
C LYS A 377 -29.37 4.90 -11.52
N GLU A 378 -30.52 5.13 -12.17
CA GLU A 378 -31.01 4.22 -13.21
C GLU A 378 -30.19 4.28 -14.49
N ILE A 379 -29.75 5.46 -14.90
CA ILE A 379 -28.86 5.63 -16.07
C ILE A 379 -27.51 5.02 -15.83
N GLU A 380 -26.86 5.30 -14.68
CA GLU A 380 -25.57 4.71 -14.35
C GLU A 380 -25.60 3.18 -14.33
N GLN A 381 -26.62 2.58 -13.69
CA GLN A 381 -26.79 1.13 -13.66
C GLN A 381 -27.03 0.52 -15.04
N LEU A 382 -27.54 1.30 -15.98
CA LEU A 382 -27.82 0.83 -17.32
C LEU A 382 -26.61 0.92 -18.25
N VAL A 383 -25.82 1.99 -18.18
CA VAL A 383 -24.70 2.24 -19.10
C VAL A 383 -23.35 1.74 -18.58
N TYR A 384 -23.23 1.51 -17.27
CA TYR A 384 -22.04 0.98 -16.63
C TYR A 384 -22.27 -0.41 -16.04
N ARG A 385 -21.19 -1.04 -15.67
CA ARG A 385 -21.18 -2.21 -14.80
C ARG A 385 -21.34 -1.80 -13.34
N PRO A 386 -21.69 -2.73 -12.43
CA PRO A 386 -21.70 -2.44 -11.00
C PRO A 386 -20.45 -1.73 -10.53
N VAL A 387 -20.59 -0.73 -9.67
CA VAL A 387 -19.49 0.15 -9.21
C VAL A 387 -18.38 -0.62 -8.47
N SER A 388 -18.71 -1.77 -7.90
CA SER A 388 -17.78 -2.67 -7.23
C SER A 388 -17.28 -3.83 -8.10
N GLU A 389 -17.58 -3.81 -9.42
CA GLU A 389 -17.11 -4.89 -10.29
C GLU A 389 -15.61 -4.79 -10.54
N VAL A 390 -14.91 -5.81 -10.12
CA VAL A 390 -13.45 -5.94 -10.24
C VAL A 390 -13.09 -7.41 -10.44
N TYR A 391 -12.00 -7.68 -11.13
CA TYR A 391 -11.34 -8.98 -11.16
C TYR A 391 -9.82 -8.79 -11.25
N ILE A 392 -9.08 -9.77 -10.75
CA ILE A 392 -7.62 -9.71 -10.74
C ILE A 392 -7.12 -10.24 -12.08
N PRO A 393 -6.50 -9.38 -12.93
CA PRO A 393 -6.01 -9.81 -14.23
C PRO A 393 -4.72 -10.61 -14.08
N LEU A 394 -4.58 -11.69 -14.84
CA LEU A 394 -3.35 -12.47 -14.97
C LEU A 394 -2.72 -12.10 -16.33
N PRO A 395 -1.57 -11.42 -16.34
CA PRO A 395 -0.90 -11.06 -17.60
C PRO A 395 -0.33 -12.29 -18.28
N ASP A 396 -0.20 -12.23 -19.60
CA ASP A 396 0.33 -13.33 -20.44
C ASP A 396 -0.23 -14.71 -20.05
N SER A 397 -1.52 -14.74 -19.75
CA SER A 397 -2.18 -15.87 -19.11
C SER A 397 -2.06 -17.18 -19.89
N LYS A 398 -2.01 -17.10 -21.25
CA LYS A 398 -1.85 -18.30 -22.08
C LYS A 398 -0.50 -18.95 -21.84
N HIS A 399 0.58 -18.20 -21.93
CA HIS A 399 1.93 -18.67 -21.65
C HIS A 399 2.08 -19.14 -20.20
N PHE A 400 1.55 -18.37 -19.25
CA PHE A 400 1.53 -18.74 -17.85
C PHE A 400 0.91 -20.12 -17.61
N HIS A 401 -0.26 -20.40 -18.19
CA HIS A 401 -0.95 -21.69 -18.01
C HIS A 401 -0.28 -22.84 -18.79
N GLU A 402 0.34 -22.55 -19.92
CA GLU A 402 1.13 -23.56 -20.66
C GLU A 402 2.36 -24.00 -19.87
N GLU A 403 3.06 -23.09 -19.20
CA GLU A 403 4.21 -23.42 -18.35
C GLU A 403 3.82 -24.00 -16.97
N ARG A 404 2.71 -23.52 -16.40
CA ARG A 404 2.27 -23.81 -15.02
C ARG A 404 0.82 -24.31 -14.98
N PRO A 405 0.49 -25.42 -15.68
CA PRO A 405 -0.90 -25.87 -15.82
C PRO A 405 -1.55 -26.29 -14.49
N ASP A 406 -0.75 -26.56 -13.47
CA ASP A 406 -1.19 -27.03 -12.16
C ASP A 406 -0.98 -25.98 -11.05
N PHE A 407 -0.68 -24.72 -11.40
CA PHE A 407 -0.43 -23.65 -10.41
C PHE A 407 -1.61 -23.47 -9.45
N PHE A 408 -2.82 -23.28 -9.97
CA PHE A 408 -4.04 -23.06 -9.18
C PHE A 408 -4.68 -24.36 -8.66
N GLY A 409 -4.18 -25.50 -9.09
CA GLY A 409 -4.68 -26.84 -8.76
C GLY A 409 -4.52 -27.79 -9.95
N LYS A 410 -4.60 -29.06 -9.71
CA LYS A 410 -4.33 -30.09 -10.72
C LYS A 410 -5.19 -29.92 -11.97
N GLY A 411 -4.57 -29.62 -13.10
CA GLY A 411 -5.21 -29.51 -14.42
C GLY A 411 -6.02 -28.23 -14.65
N ILE A 412 -6.12 -27.31 -13.69
CA ILE A 412 -6.93 -26.08 -13.81
C ILE A 412 -6.48 -25.22 -14.98
N GLY A 413 -5.16 -25.13 -15.24
CA GLY A 413 -4.59 -24.33 -16.34
C GLY A 413 -4.55 -25.06 -17.68
N ARG A 414 -5.05 -26.28 -17.83
CA ARG A 414 -4.99 -27.01 -19.10
C ARG A 414 -6.04 -26.53 -20.09
N PHE A 415 -5.58 -26.19 -21.30
CA PHE A 415 -6.47 -25.79 -22.40
C PHE A 415 -7.11 -26.99 -23.09
N GLU A 416 -8.32 -26.79 -23.62
CA GLU A 416 -8.93 -27.69 -24.58
C GLU A 416 -8.09 -27.73 -25.87
N PRO A 417 -7.85 -28.90 -26.46
CA PRO A 417 -7.04 -29.01 -27.67
C PRO A 417 -7.50 -28.07 -28.80
N GLY A 418 -6.57 -27.30 -29.34
CA GLY A 418 -6.84 -26.38 -30.46
C GLY A 418 -7.64 -25.12 -30.10
N THR A 419 -7.84 -24.85 -28.82
CA THR A 419 -8.58 -23.66 -28.36
C THR A 419 -7.77 -22.83 -27.34
N SER A 420 -8.26 -21.64 -27.02
CA SER A 420 -7.77 -20.85 -25.90
C SER A 420 -8.68 -20.95 -24.67
N LYS A 421 -9.48 -22.01 -24.57
CA LYS A 421 -10.38 -22.23 -23.43
C LYS A 421 -9.81 -23.24 -22.48
N LEU A 422 -9.91 -23.00 -21.19
CA LEU A 422 -9.57 -23.99 -20.16
C LEU A 422 -10.57 -25.14 -20.19
N GLY A 423 -10.05 -26.38 -20.15
CA GLY A 423 -10.84 -27.58 -20.39
C GLY A 423 -11.79 -27.97 -19.26
N LEU A 424 -11.48 -27.57 -18.00
CA LEU A 424 -12.33 -27.89 -16.86
C LEU A 424 -13.57 -27.00 -16.80
N PRO A 425 -14.73 -27.48 -16.34
CA PRO A 425 -15.89 -26.65 -16.06
C PRO A 425 -15.61 -25.67 -14.90
N LYS A 426 -16.45 -24.64 -14.73
CA LYS A 426 -16.23 -23.58 -13.76
C LYS A 426 -16.06 -24.11 -12.32
N GLU A 427 -16.86 -25.07 -11.96
CA GLU A 427 -16.92 -25.66 -10.62
C GLU A 427 -15.60 -26.37 -10.26
N GLU A 428 -14.91 -26.93 -11.24
CA GLU A 428 -13.64 -27.65 -11.09
C GLU A 428 -12.43 -26.74 -11.24
N ARG A 429 -12.62 -25.46 -11.64
CA ARG A 429 -11.56 -24.44 -11.73
C ARG A 429 -11.49 -23.54 -10.50
N THR A 430 -12.01 -24.01 -9.37
CA THR A 430 -12.02 -23.27 -8.11
C THR A 430 -10.81 -23.62 -7.24
N PHE A 431 -10.37 -22.66 -6.45
CA PHE A 431 -9.28 -22.82 -5.48
C PHE A 431 -9.48 -21.88 -4.29
N LYS A 432 -8.77 -22.16 -3.19
CA LYS A 432 -8.74 -21.26 -2.04
C LYS A 432 -7.71 -20.15 -2.28
N LEU A 433 -8.17 -18.90 -2.24
CA LEU A 433 -7.35 -17.71 -2.36
C LEU A 433 -7.29 -17.02 -1.00
N ARG A 434 -6.08 -16.97 -0.42
CA ARG A 434 -5.81 -16.34 0.88
C ARG A 434 -5.16 -14.98 0.64
N PHE A 435 -5.74 -13.93 1.18
CA PHE A 435 -5.11 -12.60 1.25
C PHE A 435 -4.13 -12.62 2.41
N LEU A 436 -2.81 -12.60 2.10
CA LEU A 436 -1.79 -12.85 3.11
C LEU A 436 -1.74 -11.75 4.17
N SER A 437 -1.99 -10.50 3.78
CA SER A 437 -2.00 -9.36 4.70
C SER A 437 -3.13 -9.40 5.74
N SER A 438 -4.34 -9.87 5.36
CA SER A 438 -5.51 -9.91 6.26
C SER A 438 -5.75 -11.29 6.86
N GLY A 439 -5.26 -12.35 6.19
CA GLY A 439 -5.60 -13.73 6.50
C GLY A 439 -6.96 -14.19 5.95
N ASP A 440 -7.73 -13.30 5.30
CA ASP A 440 -9.02 -13.66 4.70
C ASP A 440 -8.87 -14.69 3.59
N VAL A 441 -9.81 -15.64 3.54
CA VAL A 441 -9.84 -16.68 2.52
C VAL A 441 -11.16 -16.65 1.77
N ILE A 442 -11.08 -16.66 0.44
CA ILE A 442 -12.25 -16.81 -0.43
C ILE A 442 -12.11 -18.06 -1.30
N THR A 443 -13.23 -18.51 -1.84
CA THR A 443 -13.21 -19.42 -2.98
C THR A 443 -13.16 -18.59 -4.26
N ALA A 444 -12.05 -18.70 -4.98
CA ALA A 444 -11.84 -18.06 -6.28
C ALA A 444 -11.87 -19.07 -7.40
N TYR A 445 -11.99 -18.59 -8.64
CA TYR A 445 -11.88 -19.42 -9.84
C TYR A 445 -11.17 -18.64 -10.95
N ILE A 446 -10.54 -19.35 -11.87
CA ILE A 446 -10.00 -18.80 -13.11
C ILE A 446 -11.11 -18.81 -14.18
N ASN A 447 -11.28 -17.69 -14.90
CA ASN A 447 -12.23 -17.63 -16.02
C ASN A 447 -11.80 -18.57 -17.17
N GLN A 448 -12.78 -19.03 -17.97
CA GLN A 448 -12.53 -20.06 -18.99
C GLN A 448 -11.72 -19.53 -20.18
N GLU A 449 -12.00 -18.30 -20.62
CA GLU A 449 -11.38 -17.75 -21.79
C GLU A 449 -9.94 -17.28 -21.49
N ALA A 450 -8.99 -18.00 -22.04
CA ALA A 450 -7.55 -17.82 -21.88
C ALA A 450 -7.05 -17.86 -20.41
N GLY A 451 -7.90 -18.17 -19.44
CA GLY A 451 -7.51 -18.17 -18.02
C GLY A 451 -7.00 -16.82 -17.50
N LYS A 452 -7.47 -15.71 -18.05
CA LYS A 452 -6.87 -14.37 -17.88
C LYS A 452 -7.32 -13.60 -16.64
N ALA A 453 -8.25 -14.15 -15.86
CA ALA A 453 -8.81 -13.43 -14.72
C ALA A 453 -9.14 -14.36 -13.55
N ILE A 454 -8.72 -13.95 -12.36
CA ILE A 454 -9.14 -14.53 -11.08
C ILE A 454 -10.38 -13.79 -10.60
N GLN A 455 -11.41 -14.53 -10.25
CA GLN A 455 -12.69 -13.99 -9.79
C GLN A 455 -13.14 -14.73 -8.53
N SER A 456 -13.90 -14.04 -7.66
CA SER A 456 -14.56 -14.68 -6.53
C SER A 456 -15.81 -15.45 -6.99
N THR A 457 -16.09 -16.57 -6.36
CA THR A 457 -17.36 -17.31 -6.58
C THR A 457 -18.53 -16.63 -5.88
N ASP A 458 -18.25 -15.97 -4.77
CA ASP A 458 -19.18 -15.24 -3.90
C ASP A 458 -18.54 -13.95 -3.40
N LYS A 459 -19.31 -13.11 -2.70
CA LYS A 459 -18.80 -11.86 -2.09
C LYS A 459 -18.11 -10.89 -3.07
N GLN A 460 -18.45 -10.94 -4.37
CA GLN A 460 -17.81 -10.12 -5.41
C GLN A 460 -17.93 -8.61 -5.11
N GLU A 461 -19.07 -8.16 -4.62
CA GLU A 461 -19.30 -6.76 -4.25
C GLU A 461 -18.43 -6.35 -3.05
N ILE A 462 -18.36 -7.18 -2.03
CA ILE A 462 -17.55 -6.92 -0.82
C ILE A 462 -16.08 -6.87 -1.20
N LEU A 463 -15.59 -7.84 -1.98
CA LEU A 463 -14.22 -7.88 -2.48
C LEU A 463 -13.90 -6.64 -3.33
N GLY A 464 -14.80 -6.27 -4.25
CA GLY A 464 -14.62 -5.11 -5.11
C GLY A 464 -14.57 -3.79 -4.33
N ASN A 465 -15.45 -3.60 -3.36
CA ASN A 465 -15.42 -2.43 -2.48
C ASN A 465 -14.15 -2.39 -1.64
N TRP A 466 -13.71 -3.51 -1.09
CA TRP A 466 -12.45 -3.58 -0.34
C TRP A 466 -11.24 -3.21 -1.21
N ILE A 467 -11.11 -3.79 -2.41
CA ILE A 467 -9.99 -3.48 -3.31
C ILE A 467 -10.05 -2.01 -3.76
N LEU A 468 -11.20 -1.56 -4.30
CA LEU A 468 -11.27 -0.25 -4.94
C LEU A 468 -11.31 0.89 -3.92
N ARG A 469 -12.12 0.78 -2.86
CA ARG A 469 -12.30 1.84 -1.87
C ARG A 469 -11.32 1.74 -0.71
N GLY A 470 -11.07 0.52 -0.23
CA GLY A 470 -10.12 0.26 0.85
C GLY A 470 -8.68 0.33 0.40
N VAL A 471 -8.25 -0.59 -0.48
CA VAL A 471 -6.84 -0.71 -0.89
C VAL A 471 -6.41 0.45 -1.80
N PHE A 472 -7.14 0.69 -2.89
CA PHE A 472 -6.77 1.73 -3.85
C PHE A 472 -7.30 3.12 -3.53
N GLN A 473 -8.10 3.29 -2.46
CA GLN A 473 -8.60 4.59 -2.01
C GLN A 473 -9.27 5.39 -3.15
N LEU A 474 -10.06 4.71 -3.98
CA LEU A 474 -10.77 5.33 -5.09
C LEU A 474 -12.16 5.78 -4.65
N LYS A 475 -12.63 6.89 -5.20
CA LYS A 475 -14.04 7.29 -5.13
C LYS A 475 -14.88 6.44 -6.09
N ASP A 476 -16.20 6.52 -5.95
CA ASP A 476 -17.12 5.85 -6.89
C ASP A 476 -16.86 6.33 -8.32
N ARG A 477 -16.71 5.36 -9.23
CA ARG A 477 -16.38 5.60 -10.65
C ARG A 477 -14.99 6.22 -10.93
N GLU A 478 -14.18 6.47 -9.92
CA GLU A 478 -12.80 6.91 -10.13
C GLU A 478 -11.96 5.76 -10.71
N ILE A 479 -11.30 6.02 -11.82
CA ILE A 479 -10.47 5.03 -12.53
C ILE A 479 -9.12 4.89 -11.83
N LEU A 480 -8.71 3.64 -11.59
CA LEU A 480 -7.36 3.33 -11.13
C LEU A 480 -6.35 3.67 -12.23
N THR A 481 -5.38 4.48 -11.90
CA THR A 481 -4.30 4.92 -12.80
C THR A 481 -2.94 4.52 -12.26
N GLY A 482 -1.91 4.47 -13.12
CA GLY A 482 -0.53 4.25 -12.69
C GLY A 482 -0.05 5.32 -11.70
N LYS A 483 -0.50 6.57 -11.84
CA LYS A 483 -0.22 7.64 -10.88
C LYS A 483 -0.77 7.29 -9.49
N LYS A 484 -2.02 6.83 -9.40
CA LYS A 484 -2.64 6.43 -8.13
C LYS A 484 -1.91 5.26 -7.49
N LEU A 485 -1.54 4.24 -8.26
CA LEU A 485 -0.74 3.12 -7.79
C LEU A 485 0.61 3.58 -7.23
N SER A 486 1.30 4.50 -7.93
CA SER A 486 2.55 5.07 -7.44
C SER A 486 2.38 5.86 -6.14
N GLN A 487 1.30 6.63 -6.01
CA GLN A 487 0.99 7.39 -4.79
C GLN A 487 0.75 6.50 -3.57
N LEU A 488 0.15 5.33 -3.78
CA LEU A 488 -0.10 4.34 -2.73
C LEU A 488 1.10 3.41 -2.48
N GLU A 489 2.13 3.48 -3.34
CA GLU A 489 3.29 2.59 -3.32
C GLU A 489 2.92 1.11 -3.48
N ILE A 490 1.84 0.85 -4.23
CA ILE A 490 1.37 -0.48 -4.62
C ILE A 490 1.27 -0.48 -6.15
N ASN A 491 2.08 -1.28 -6.84
CA ASN A 491 2.01 -1.36 -8.30
C ASN A 491 1.96 -2.78 -8.84
N GLY A 492 2.02 -3.79 -7.98
CA GLY A 492 2.10 -5.18 -8.39
C GLY A 492 1.29 -6.12 -7.51
N ILE A 493 1.23 -7.35 -7.97
CA ILE A 493 0.61 -8.48 -7.28
C ILE A 493 1.60 -9.62 -7.23
N ARG A 494 1.62 -10.35 -6.13
CA ARG A 494 2.31 -11.65 -6.01
C ARG A 494 1.31 -12.73 -5.63
N LEU A 495 1.41 -13.87 -6.31
CA LEU A 495 0.75 -15.10 -5.91
C LEU A 495 1.79 -16.09 -5.37
N SER A 496 1.44 -16.78 -4.30
CA SER A 496 2.27 -17.80 -3.66
C SER A 496 1.48 -19.12 -3.57
N LYS A 497 2.01 -20.17 -4.16
CA LYS A 497 1.43 -21.51 -4.07
C LYS A 497 1.99 -22.24 -2.87
N PHE A 498 1.13 -22.65 -1.95
CA PHE A 498 1.52 -23.36 -0.74
C PHE A 498 1.43 -24.89 -0.89
N LYS A 499 2.18 -25.63 -0.06
CA LYS A 499 2.15 -27.10 -0.01
C LYS A 499 0.76 -27.68 0.29
N ASN A 500 -0.06 -26.95 1.06
CA ASN A 500 -1.45 -27.33 1.36
C ASN A 500 -2.44 -27.11 0.21
N GLY A 501 -1.97 -26.60 -0.94
CA GLY A 501 -2.78 -26.33 -2.13
C GLY A 501 -3.50 -24.98 -2.13
N GLU A 502 -3.35 -24.15 -1.09
CA GLU A 502 -3.86 -22.77 -1.08
C GLU A 502 -2.98 -21.88 -1.97
N ILE A 503 -3.59 -20.84 -2.53
CA ILE A 503 -2.90 -19.75 -3.23
C ILE A 503 -2.97 -18.50 -2.36
N GLY A 504 -1.81 -17.99 -1.96
CA GLY A 504 -1.69 -16.68 -1.32
C GLY A 504 -1.69 -15.57 -2.34
N ILE A 505 -2.23 -14.41 -1.97
CA ILE A 505 -2.17 -13.19 -2.77
C ILE A 505 -1.74 -12.01 -1.91
N ASP A 506 -0.81 -11.19 -2.45
CA ASP A 506 -0.39 -9.92 -1.90
C ASP A 506 -0.43 -8.82 -2.94
N PHE A 507 -0.70 -7.59 -2.46
CA PHE A 507 -0.49 -6.36 -3.21
C PHE A 507 0.88 -5.80 -2.82
N ILE A 508 1.80 -5.69 -3.80
CA ILE A 508 3.20 -5.37 -3.55
C ILE A 508 3.68 -4.19 -4.39
N TRP A 509 4.86 -3.68 -4.05
CA TRP A 509 5.63 -2.81 -4.94
C TRP A 509 6.68 -3.63 -5.69
N ILE A 510 6.73 -3.51 -7.01
CA ILE A 510 7.75 -4.12 -7.87
C ILE A 510 8.60 -3.01 -8.46
N ASP A 511 9.91 -3.08 -8.26
CA ASP A 511 10.87 -2.25 -8.98
C ASP A 511 10.98 -2.76 -10.43
N VAL A 512 10.52 -1.94 -11.38
CA VAL A 512 10.48 -2.34 -12.79
C VAL A 512 11.87 -2.38 -13.44
N ASP A 513 12.84 -1.67 -12.86
CA ASP A 513 14.23 -1.65 -13.32
C ASP A 513 15.03 -2.84 -12.76
N ASN A 514 14.56 -3.41 -11.63
CA ASN A 514 15.15 -4.58 -11.00
C ASN A 514 14.04 -5.54 -10.52
N PRO A 515 13.30 -6.18 -11.45
CA PRO A 515 12.16 -7.01 -11.11
C PRO A 515 12.60 -8.27 -10.35
N PRO A 516 11.73 -8.81 -9.48
CA PRO A 516 12.01 -10.06 -8.78
C PRO A 516 12.10 -11.24 -9.75
N ALA A 517 12.82 -12.28 -9.37
CA ALA A 517 13.05 -13.47 -10.22
C ALA A 517 11.75 -14.22 -10.59
N ASP A 518 10.68 -14.06 -9.82
CA ASP A 518 9.37 -14.65 -10.07
C ASP A 518 8.43 -13.76 -10.92
N ALA A 519 8.98 -12.67 -11.50
CA ALA A 519 8.19 -11.77 -12.32
C ALA A 519 7.71 -12.41 -13.62
N ILE A 520 6.46 -12.12 -14.00
CA ILE A 520 5.84 -12.51 -15.28
C ILE A 520 5.29 -11.29 -16.04
N GLY A 521 4.89 -11.50 -17.30
CA GLY A 521 4.38 -10.44 -18.15
C GLY A 521 5.49 -9.53 -18.70
N TRP A 522 5.16 -8.27 -19.02
CA TRP A 522 6.10 -7.37 -19.71
C TRP A 522 7.36 -7.05 -18.90
N VAL A 523 7.27 -7.06 -17.58
CA VAL A 523 8.41 -6.73 -16.70
C VAL A 523 9.46 -7.84 -16.67
N ALA A 524 9.09 -9.10 -16.87
CA ALA A 524 10.02 -10.22 -16.98
C ALA A 524 10.96 -10.11 -18.18
N ASN A 525 10.51 -9.47 -19.27
CA ASN A 525 11.26 -9.33 -20.52
C ASN A 525 12.23 -8.14 -20.52
N SER A 526 12.17 -7.25 -19.52
CA SER A 526 13.09 -6.11 -19.41
C SER A 526 14.49 -6.51 -18.92
N SER A 527 14.62 -7.65 -18.24
CA SER A 527 15.90 -8.16 -17.72
C SER A 527 16.76 -8.94 -18.74
N SER A 528 16.23 -9.22 -19.95
CA SER A 528 16.95 -9.97 -21.00
C SER A 528 17.64 -9.09 -22.07
N SER A 529 17.67 -7.77 -21.89
CA SER A 529 18.23 -6.81 -22.85
C SER A 529 19.40 -5.98 -22.30
N THR A 530 20.18 -6.56 -21.36
CA THR A 530 21.46 -6.01 -20.92
C THR A 530 22.60 -6.99 -21.18
#